data_8369dcae0dc094b31da57c6cb7f180dc
#
_entry.id   8369dcae0dc094b31da57c6cb7f180dc
#
_cell.length_a   1.000
_cell.length_b   1.000
_cell.length_c   1.000
_cell.angle_alpha   90.00
_cell.angle_beta   90.00
_cell.angle_gamma   90.00
#
_symmetry.space_group_name_H-M   'P 1'
#
loop_
_entity.id
_entity.type
_entity.pdbx_description
1 polymer ?
#
loop_
_entity_poly.entity_id
_entity_poly.type
_entity_poly.pdbx_seq_one_letter_code
_entity_poly.pdbx_strand_id
1 'polypeptide(L)'
;MSAVLSDGSEVNRDSIIAMIAAILAPEYPGSTIITDSVTSDRLTYFLEDVLGLKHLCYMRGYKNVINKQKELNAKGEVSPLAMETSGHGALKDNYFLDDGAFLAVKLVIALAQAAHQGKKLDSLIEKLPPLVEEGEYRFKINDDDFKSYGTKVLEEFKKRATDAGYQMPQSYEGIRLSFKGEDVQGWILLRMSLHDPVMPMNIEGARKGDLAKL
;
A
#
# COMPACT_ATOMS: atom_id res chain seq x y z
N MET A 1 -12.47 3.94 3.15
CA MET A 1 -13.43 3.92 2.01
C MET A 1 -13.23 2.65 1.20
N SER A 2 -14.27 2.11 0.62
CA SER A 2 -14.26 1.04 -0.39
C SER A 2 -15.39 1.30 -1.40
N ALA A 3 -15.36 0.65 -2.54
CA ALA A 3 -16.39 0.75 -3.56
C ALA A 3 -16.74 -0.65 -4.10
N VAL A 4 -17.87 -0.75 -4.78
CA VAL A 4 -18.32 -1.97 -5.47
C VAL A 4 -18.59 -1.61 -6.92
N LEU A 5 -18.06 -2.38 -7.84
CA LEU A 5 -18.28 -2.21 -9.28
C LEU A 5 -19.63 -2.77 -9.73
N SER A 6 -20.00 -2.51 -10.96
CA SER A 6 -21.31 -2.94 -11.51
C SER A 6 -21.48 -4.45 -11.62
N ASP A 7 -20.38 -5.21 -11.62
CA ASP A 7 -20.38 -6.68 -11.61
C ASP A 7 -20.39 -7.29 -10.20
N GLY A 8 -20.44 -6.46 -9.15
CA GLY A 8 -20.39 -6.86 -7.74
C GLY A 8 -19.00 -7.06 -7.16
N SER A 9 -17.94 -6.87 -7.94
CA SER A 9 -16.56 -6.96 -7.44
C SER A 9 -16.21 -5.79 -6.52
N GLU A 10 -15.45 -6.08 -5.48
CA GLU A 10 -15.00 -5.06 -4.52
C GLU A 10 -13.79 -4.31 -5.03
N VAL A 11 -13.80 -2.98 -4.87
CA VAL A 11 -12.65 -2.10 -5.03
C VAL A 11 -12.24 -1.59 -3.67
N ASN A 12 -11.28 -2.27 -3.08
CA ASN A 12 -10.77 -1.97 -1.73
C ASN A 12 -9.23 -2.04 -1.73
N ARG A 13 -8.60 -1.75 -0.59
CA ARG A 13 -7.15 -1.86 -0.38
C ARG A 13 -6.37 -1.19 -1.53
N ASP A 14 -5.45 -1.90 -2.18
CA ASP A 14 -4.63 -1.37 -3.28
C ASP A 14 -5.46 -0.90 -4.47
N SER A 15 -6.57 -1.58 -4.77
CA SER A 15 -7.41 -1.25 -5.93
C SER A 15 -8.07 0.12 -5.81
N ILE A 16 -8.53 0.51 -4.61
CA ILE A 16 -9.12 1.83 -4.40
C ILE A 16 -8.03 2.92 -4.43
N ILE A 17 -6.84 2.64 -3.91
CA ILE A 17 -5.69 3.55 -3.99
C ILE A 17 -5.30 3.76 -5.46
N ALA A 18 -5.16 2.67 -6.21
CA ALA A 18 -4.85 2.72 -7.65
C ALA A 18 -5.87 3.56 -8.43
N MET A 19 -7.16 3.38 -8.14
CA MET A 19 -8.24 4.10 -8.81
C MET A 19 -8.20 5.60 -8.53
N ILE A 20 -8.04 6.01 -7.27
CA ILE A 20 -7.89 7.43 -6.92
C ILE A 20 -6.61 8.01 -7.53
N ALA A 21 -5.49 7.27 -7.50
CA ALA A 21 -4.25 7.72 -8.12
C ALA A 21 -4.39 7.90 -9.64
N ALA A 22 -5.11 6.99 -10.34
CA ALA A 22 -5.37 7.11 -11.77
C ALA A 22 -6.22 8.34 -12.12
N ILE A 23 -7.17 8.72 -11.25
CA ILE A 23 -7.95 9.96 -11.39
C ILE A 23 -7.05 11.20 -11.26
N LEU A 24 -6.06 11.16 -10.36
CA LEU A 24 -5.20 12.30 -10.07
C LEU A 24 -3.99 12.42 -11.01
N ALA A 25 -3.55 11.33 -11.61
CA ALA A 25 -2.34 11.29 -12.44
C ALA A 25 -2.29 12.35 -13.56
N PRO A 26 -3.39 12.63 -14.30
CA PRO A 26 -3.39 13.68 -15.33
C PRO A 26 -3.20 15.10 -14.77
N GLU A 27 -3.69 15.36 -13.55
CA GLU A 27 -3.60 16.68 -12.90
C GLU A 27 -2.23 16.87 -12.21
N TYR A 28 -1.62 15.77 -11.76
CA TYR A 28 -0.37 15.77 -10.97
C TYR A 28 0.68 14.82 -11.55
N PRO A 29 1.14 14.99 -12.80
CA PRO A 29 2.10 14.08 -13.42
C PRO A 29 3.42 14.05 -12.65
N GLY A 30 4.00 12.85 -12.47
CA GLY A 30 5.28 12.65 -11.78
C GLY A 30 5.25 12.91 -10.28
N SER A 31 4.07 13.13 -9.68
CA SER A 31 3.91 13.36 -8.25
C SER A 31 4.07 12.09 -7.41
N THR A 32 4.21 12.26 -6.09
CA THR A 32 4.40 11.14 -5.14
C THR A 32 3.08 10.75 -4.50
N ILE A 33 2.69 9.50 -4.63
CA ILE A 33 1.58 8.87 -3.90
C ILE A 33 2.13 8.19 -2.65
N ILE A 34 1.56 8.49 -1.49
CA ILE A 34 2.00 7.91 -0.22
C ILE A 34 0.99 6.86 0.22
N THR A 35 1.48 5.68 0.59
CA THR A 35 0.66 4.58 1.09
C THR A 35 1.24 4.00 2.37
N ASP A 36 0.50 3.10 3.01
CA ASP A 36 1.00 2.37 4.18
C ASP A 36 1.91 1.19 3.78
N SER A 37 2.63 0.65 4.76
CA SER A 37 3.67 -0.35 4.59
C SER A 37 3.21 -1.70 4.06
N VAL A 38 1.91 -2.01 4.13
CA VAL A 38 1.34 -3.28 3.68
C VAL A 38 0.77 -3.24 2.27
N THR A 39 1.04 -2.17 1.53
CA THR A 39 0.69 -2.10 0.11
C THR A 39 1.55 -3.04 -0.72
N SER A 40 0.95 -3.55 -1.79
CA SER A 40 1.52 -4.54 -2.68
C SER A 40 2.54 -3.96 -3.68
N ASP A 41 3.51 -4.79 -4.09
CA ASP A 41 4.42 -4.47 -5.19
C ASP A 41 3.67 -4.27 -6.52
N ARG A 42 2.48 -4.90 -6.71
CA ARG A 42 1.61 -4.67 -7.87
C ARG A 42 1.09 -3.24 -7.93
N LEU A 43 0.83 -2.62 -6.75
CA LEU A 43 0.45 -1.21 -6.68
C LEU A 43 1.64 -0.31 -7.04
N THR A 44 2.83 -0.62 -6.55
CA THR A 44 4.05 0.10 -6.93
C THR A 44 4.24 0.11 -8.44
N TYR A 45 4.18 -1.08 -9.08
CA TYR A 45 4.25 -1.21 -10.53
C TYR A 45 3.19 -0.35 -11.24
N PHE A 46 1.95 -0.38 -10.76
CA PHE A 46 0.87 0.40 -11.39
C PHE A 46 1.10 1.91 -11.27
N LEU A 47 1.52 2.39 -10.10
CA LEU A 47 1.77 3.81 -9.89
C LEU A 47 2.99 4.30 -10.69
N GLU A 48 4.08 3.54 -10.70
CA GLU A 48 5.35 3.98 -11.30
C GLU A 48 5.41 3.68 -12.80
N ASP A 49 5.18 2.43 -13.20
CA ASP A 49 5.37 2.00 -14.60
C ASP A 49 4.16 2.29 -15.49
N VAL A 50 2.93 2.29 -14.93
CA VAL A 50 1.71 2.53 -15.71
C VAL A 50 1.29 3.99 -15.69
N LEU A 51 1.28 4.63 -14.49
CA LEU A 51 0.80 6.00 -14.33
C LEU A 51 1.92 7.05 -14.40
N GLY A 52 3.20 6.65 -14.35
CA GLY A 52 4.35 7.57 -14.33
C GLY A 52 4.42 8.44 -13.06
N LEU A 53 3.87 7.97 -11.96
CA LEU A 53 3.91 8.58 -10.66
C LEU A 53 5.10 8.03 -9.85
N LYS A 54 5.31 8.55 -8.64
CA LYS A 54 6.25 7.98 -7.67
C LYS A 54 5.47 7.32 -6.55
N HIS A 55 5.97 6.22 -6.01
CA HIS A 55 5.36 5.53 -4.88
C HIS A 55 6.22 5.63 -3.63
N LEU A 56 5.65 6.14 -2.54
CA LEU A 56 6.28 6.12 -1.22
C LEU A 56 5.46 5.24 -0.27
N CYS A 57 5.90 3.99 -0.10
CA CYS A 57 5.37 3.07 0.88
C CYS A 57 5.93 3.46 2.26
N TYR A 58 5.08 4.03 3.14
CA TYR A 58 5.48 4.60 4.42
C TYR A 58 4.92 3.81 5.61
N MET A 59 5.16 4.28 6.83
CA MET A 59 4.65 3.64 8.04
C MET A 59 3.12 3.61 8.07
N ARG A 60 2.55 2.50 8.50
CA ARG A 60 1.11 2.34 8.74
C ARG A 60 0.58 3.32 9.79
N GLY A 61 -0.67 3.70 9.63
CA GLY A 61 -1.38 4.68 10.44
C GLY A 61 -1.71 5.95 9.65
N TYR A 62 -3.01 6.27 9.51
CA TYR A 62 -3.46 7.38 8.68
C TYR A 62 -2.75 8.70 9.00
N LYS A 63 -2.45 8.95 10.28
CA LYS A 63 -1.68 10.14 10.70
C LYS A 63 -0.26 10.14 10.14
N ASN A 64 0.39 8.96 10.04
CA ASN A 64 1.74 8.85 9.52
C ASN A 64 1.80 9.20 8.04
N VAL A 65 0.94 8.57 7.23
CA VAL A 65 0.91 8.82 5.77
C VAL A 65 0.49 10.26 5.44
N ILE A 66 -0.50 10.82 6.15
CA ILE A 66 -0.95 12.20 5.95
C ILE A 66 0.11 13.22 6.39
N ASN A 67 0.76 13.01 7.54
CA ASN A 67 1.83 13.89 7.98
C ASN A 67 3.02 13.85 7.01
N LYS A 68 3.35 12.68 6.47
CA LYS A 68 4.38 12.55 5.44
C LYS A 68 4.00 13.29 4.15
N GLN A 69 2.73 13.24 3.75
CA GLN A 69 2.21 14.01 2.62
C GLN A 69 2.39 15.52 2.82
N LYS A 70 2.02 16.02 4.01
CA LYS A 70 2.20 17.44 4.37
C LYS A 70 3.67 17.84 4.34
N GLU A 71 4.55 16.97 4.89
CA GLU A 71 6.01 17.19 4.89
C GLU A 71 6.57 17.33 3.48
N LEU A 72 6.22 16.42 2.56
CA LEU A 72 6.68 16.46 1.17
C LEU A 72 6.22 17.75 0.48
N ASN A 73 4.93 18.08 0.59
CA ASN A 73 4.40 19.31 -0.02
C ASN A 73 5.04 20.59 0.57
N ALA A 74 5.34 20.61 1.87
CA ALA A 74 6.05 21.73 2.50
C ALA A 74 7.50 21.89 1.98
N LYS A 75 8.11 20.81 1.52
CA LYS A 75 9.44 20.79 0.90
C LYS A 75 9.43 21.08 -0.62
N GLY A 76 8.25 21.30 -1.18
CA GLY A 76 8.08 21.54 -2.62
C GLY A 76 7.95 20.27 -3.47
N GLU A 77 7.89 19.09 -2.85
CA GLU A 77 7.63 17.82 -3.53
C GLU A 77 6.12 17.56 -3.55
N VAL A 78 5.53 17.53 -4.75
CA VAL A 78 4.08 17.39 -4.89
C VAL A 78 3.63 15.98 -4.52
N SER A 79 2.77 15.89 -3.51
CA SER A 79 2.08 14.66 -3.12
C SER A 79 0.57 14.93 -3.01
N PRO A 80 -0.24 14.58 -4.04
CA PRO A 80 -1.66 14.88 -4.06
C PRO A 80 -2.49 13.93 -3.20
N LEU A 81 -2.01 12.69 -2.96
CA LEU A 81 -2.72 11.63 -2.25
C LEU A 81 -1.82 10.96 -1.21
N ALA A 82 -2.36 10.83 0.00
CA ALA A 82 -1.91 9.84 0.98
C ALA A 82 -3.09 8.93 1.32
N MET A 83 -2.93 7.62 1.17
CA MET A 83 -4.02 6.68 1.41
C MET A 83 -3.52 5.35 1.94
N GLU A 84 -4.25 4.78 2.91
CA GLU A 84 -3.97 3.46 3.48
C GLU A 84 -4.84 2.37 2.85
N THR A 85 -4.36 1.13 2.92
CA THR A 85 -5.12 -0.07 2.57
C THR A 85 -6.41 -0.24 3.39
N SER A 86 -6.49 0.39 4.57
CA SER A 86 -7.70 0.46 5.41
C SER A 86 -8.81 1.35 4.83
N GLY A 87 -8.48 2.18 3.82
CA GLY A 87 -9.42 3.10 3.18
C GLY A 87 -9.45 4.51 3.77
N HIS A 88 -8.62 4.81 4.77
CA HIS A 88 -8.34 6.19 5.18
C HIS A 88 -7.52 6.88 4.11
N GLY A 89 -7.87 8.12 3.79
CA GLY A 89 -7.15 8.83 2.75
C GLY A 89 -7.38 10.34 2.75
N ALA A 90 -6.34 11.08 2.38
CA ALA A 90 -6.33 12.52 2.34
C ALA A 90 -5.84 13.03 0.99
N LEU A 91 -6.53 14.03 0.48
CA LEU A 91 -6.17 14.75 -0.73
C LEU A 91 -5.58 16.13 -0.39
N LYS A 92 -4.54 16.51 -1.12
CA LYS A 92 -3.97 17.86 -1.05
C LYS A 92 -5.05 18.94 -1.28
N ASP A 93 -5.92 18.72 -2.27
CA ASP A 93 -7.00 19.63 -2.64
C ASP A 93 -8.05 19.80 -1.54
N ASN A 94 -8.13 18.85 -0.60
CA ASN A 94 -8.99 18.91 0.57
C ASN A 94 -8.18 19.18 1.85
N TYR A 95 -7.18 20.06 1.78
CA TYR A 95 -6.38 20.50 2.92
C TYR A 95 -5.73 19.35 3.72
N PHE A 96 -5.46 18.22 3.09
CA PHE A 96 -4.89 17.02 3.72
C PHE A 96 -5.78 16.44 4.84
N LEU A 97 -7.10 16.63 4.74
CA LEU A 97 -8.05 16.01 5.67
C LEU A 97 -8.28 14.56 5.33
N ASP A 98 -8.33 13.71 6.35
CA ASP A 98 -8.81 12.33 6.21
C ASP A 98 -10.32 12.36 5.96
N ASP A 99 -10.72 12.26 4.71
CA ASP A 99 -12.10 12.52 4.28
C ASP A 99 -12.56 11.52 3.21
N GLY A 100 -13.21 10.46 3.68
CA GLY A 100 -13.79 9.44 2.80
C GLY A 100 -14.94 9.96 1.92
N ALA A 101 -15.67 10.99 2.35
CA ALA A 101 -16.75 11.57 1.55
C ALA A 101 -16.19 12.34 0.35
N PHE A 102 -15.14 13.12 0.55
CA PHE A 102 -14.47 13.83 -0.54
C PHE A 102 -13.88 12.85 -1.58
N LEU A 103 -13.25 11.76 -1.11
CA LEU A 103 -12.76 10.69 -1.99
C LEU A 103 -13.91 10.03 -2.77
N ALA A 104 -15.06 9.78 -2.14
CA ALA A 104 -16.24 9.22 -2.81
C ALA A 104 -16.77 10.16 -3.90
N VAL A 105 -16.81 11.47 -3.64
CA VAL A 105 -17.21 12.48 -4.65
C VAL A 105 -16.27 12.46 -5.86
N LYS A 106 -14.96 12.35 -5.67
CA LYS A 106 -13.99 12.22 -6.77
C LYS A 106 -14.28 10.96 -7.62
N LEU A 107 -14.63 9.83 -6.99
CA LEU A 107 -15.02 8.61 -7.71
C LEU A 107 -16.32 8.79 -8.50
N VAL A 108 -17.33 9.42 -7.92
CA VAL A 108 -18.61 9.67 -8.59
C VAL A 108 -18.43 10.58 -9.82
N ILE A 109 -17.61 11.62 -9.68
CA ILE A 109 -17.27 12.50 -10.81
C ILE A 109 -16.56 11.70 -11.90
N ALA A 110 -15.55 10.89 -11.55
CA ALA A 110 -14.83 10.05 -12.52
C ALA A 110 -15.76 9.02 -13.20
N LEU A 111 -16.68 8.42 -12.44
CA LEU A 111 -17.71 7.52 -12.98
C LEU A 111 -18.58 8.22 -14.01
N ALA A 112 -19.08 9.43 -13.69
CA ALA A 112 -19.90 10.22 -14.62
C ALA A 112 -19.13 10.60 -15.89
N GLN A 113 -17.87 10.99 -15.76
CA GLN A 113 -16.99 11.30 -16.89
C GLN A 113 -16.72 10.07 -17.77
N ALA A 114 -16.43 8.92 -17.16
CA ALA A 114 -16.23 7.66 -17.87
C ALA A 114 -17.50 7.24 -18.63
N ALA A 115 -18.66 7.29 -17.97
CA ALA A 115 -19.96 6.97 -18.57
C ALA A 115 -20.29 7.87 -19.76
N HIS A 116 -19.98 9.17 -19.69
CA HIS A 116 -20.17 10.11 -20.79
C HIS A 116 -19.30 9.78 -22.02
N GLN A 117 -18.15 9.11 -21.78
CA GLN A 117 -17.27 8.60 -22.84
C GLN A 117 -17.59 7.16 -23.27
N GLY A 118 -18.66 6.55 -22.77
CA GLY A 118 -18.99 5.16 -23.03
C GLY A 118 -18.03 4.14 -22.38
N LYS A 119 -17.28 4.58 -21.35
CA LYS A 119 -16.32 3.75 -20.60
C LYS A 119 -16.86 3.38 -19.22
N LYS A 120 -16.32 2.33 -18.64
CA LYS A 120 -16.56 1.95 -17.26
C LYS A 120 -15.48 2.52 -16.33
N LEU A 121 -15.79 2.65 -15.05
CA LEU A 121 -14.83 3.15 -14.05
C LEU A 121 -13.63 2.19 -13.88
N ASP A 122 -13.88 0.89 -13.98
CA ASP A 122 -12.87 -0.19 -13.91
C ASP A 122 -11.76 -0.03 -14.97
N SER A 123 -12.02 0.63 -16.09
CA SER A 123 -10.98 0.91 -17.10
C SER A 123 -9.82 1.75 -16.56
N LEU A 124 -10.02 2.46 -15.45
CA LEU A 124 -8.95 3.22 -14.79
C LEU A 124 -7.86 2.33 -14.19
N ILE A 125 -8.22 1.11 -13.82
CA ILE A 125 -7.31 0.16 -13.15
C ILE A 125 -7.16 -1.17 -13.93
N GLU A 126 -7.54 -1.21 -15.20
CA GLU A 126 -7.46 -2.44 -16.02
C GLU A 126 -6.03 -3.00 -16.13
N LYS A 127 -5.01 -2.14 -16.01
CA LYS A 127 -3.60 -2.53 -16.03
C LYS A 127 -3.01 -2.83 -14.64
N LEU A 128 -3.81 -2.72 -13.57
CA LEU A 128 -3.38 -3.15 -12.24
C LEU A 128 -3.33 -4.68 -12.22
N PRO A 129 -2.17 -5.30 -11.96
CA PRO A 129 -2.09 -6.75 -11.87
C PRO A 129 -3.05 -7.30 -10.80
N PRO A 130 -3.68 -8.45 -11.01
CA PRO A 130 -4.57 -9.04 -10.03
C PRO A 130 -3.81 -9.44 -8.76
N LEU A 131 -4.48 -9.37 -7.61
CA LEU A 131 -4.01 -10.02 -6.40
C LEU A 131 -4.20 -11.53 -6.55
N VAL A 132 -3.14 -12.31 -6.39
CA VAL A 132 -3.18 -13.77 -6.60
C VAL A 132 -3.33 -14.50 -5.27
N GLU A 133 -2.42 -14.25 -4.33
CA GLU A 133 -2.43 -14.87 -3.00
C GLU A 133 -1.94 -13.86 -1.97
N GLU A 134 -2.63 -13.80 -0.83
CA GLU A 134 -2.17 -13.00 0.32
C GLU A 134 -2.46 -13.71 1.63
N GLY A 135 -1.73 -13.35 2.68
CA GLY A 135 -1.93 -13.83 4.03
C GLY A 135 -1.45 -12.85 5.08
N GLU A 136 -2.10 -12.86 6.24
CA GLU A 136 -1.64 -12.16 7.44
C GLU A 136 -1.56 -13.16 8.59
N TYR A 137 -0.38 -13.26 9.19
CA TYR A 137 -0.12 -14.07 10.38
C TYR A 137 0.20 -13.16 11.56
N ARG A 138 -0.27 -13.51 12.74
CA ARG A 138 -0.07 -12.71 13.96
C ARG A 138 0.61 -13.56 15.01
N PHE A 139 1.89 -13.26 15.28
CA PHE A 139 2.67 -13.93 16.32
C PHE A 139 2.49 -13.20 17.64
N LYS A 140 1.93 -13.88 18.65
CA LYS A 140 1.79 -13.32 19.98
C LYS A 140 3.14 -13.31 20.69
N ILE A 141 3.47 -12.20 21.32
CA ILE A 141 4.63 -12.08 22.21
C ILE A 141 4.17 -12.36 23.63
N ASN A 142 4.79 -13.36 24.26
CA ASN A 142 4.51 -13.75 25.66
C ASN A 142 5.61 -13.22 26.61
N ASP A 143 5.90 -11.94 26.51
CA ASP A 143 6.90 -11.24 27.32
C ASP A 143 6.29 -9.93 27.81
N ASP A 144 6.52 -9.60 29.09
CA ASP A 144 6.01 -8.37 29.69
C ASP A 144 6.61 -7.12 29.03
N ASP A 145 7.90 -7.19 28.65
CA ASP A 145 8.56 -6.17 27.82
C ASP A 145 8.50 -6.54 26.34
N PHE A 146 7.29 -6.65 25.82
CA PHE A 146 7.06 -7.05 24.42
C PHE A 146 7.77 -6.15 23.39
N LYS A 147 8.02 -4.88 23.73
CA LYS A 147 8.69 -3.95 22.83
C LYS A 147 10.17 -4.29 22.66
N SER A 148 10.87 -4.50 23.76
CA SER A 148 12.28 -4.92 23.71
C SER A 148 12.43 -6.29 23.08
N TYR A 149 11.53 -7.24 23.41
CA TYR A 149 11.52 -8.56 22.78
C TYR A 149 11.30 -8.48 21.28
N GLY A 150 10.27 -7.78 20.83
CA GLY A 150 9.94 -7.61 19.41
C GLY A 150 11.07 -6.92 18.62
N THR A 151 11.74 -5.93 19.22
CA THR A 151 12.91 -5.28 18.61
C THR A 151 14.04 -6.29 18.37
N LYS A 152 14.37 -7.12 19.37
CA LYS A 152 15.38 -8.17 19.22
C LYS A 152 15.02 -9.20 18.15
N VAL A 153 13.73 -9.56 18.06
CA VAL A 153 13.25 -10.48 17.00
C VAL A 153 13.45 -9.86 15.61
N LEU A 154 13.11 -8.57 15.43
CA LEU A 154 13.32 -7.88 14.15
C LEU A 154 14.81 -7.76 13.79
N GLU A 155 15.67 -7.49 14.76
CA GLU A 155 17.13 -7.44 14.55
C GLU A 155 17.68 -8.82 14.11
N GLU A 156 17.28 -9.88 14.79
CA GLU A 156 17.70 -11.25 14.44
C GLU A 156 17.12 -11.68 13.07
N PHE A 157 15.86 -11.35 12.80
CA PHE A 157 15.24 -11.61 11.49
C PHE A 157 16.00 -10.90 10.36
N LYS A 158 16.32 -9.61 10.57
CA LYS A 158 17.12 -8.82 9.62
C LYS A 158 18.48 -9.44 9.39
N LYS A 159 19.18 -9.85 10.46
CA LYS A 159 20.49 -10.49 10.38
C LYS A 159 20.41 -11.78 9.56
N ARG A 160 19.49 -12.69 9.89
CA ARG A 160 19.31 -13.94 9.15
C ARG A 160 18.97 -13.72 7.69
N ALA A 161 18.12 -12.76 7.40
CA ALA A 161 17.77 -12.40 6.01
C ALA A 161 18.99 -11.87 5.25
N THR A 162 19.84 -11.06 5.91
CA THR A 162 21.10 -10.58 5.32
C THR A 162 22.07 -11.71 5.06
N ASP A 163 22.28 -12.59 6.05
CA ASP A 163 23.20 -13.73 5.94
C ASP A 163 22.75 -14.71 4.85
N ALA A 164 21.45 -14.84 4.63
CA ALA A 164 20.87 -15.66 3.57
C ALA A 164 20.82 -14.97 2.20
N GLY A 165 21.23 -13.69 2.11
CA GLY A 165 21.29 -12.93 0.85
C GLY A 165 19.94 -12.45 0.31
N TYR A 166 18.89 -12.40 1.14
CA TYR A 166 17.58 -11.90 0.71
C TYR A 166 17.60 -10.40 0.46
N GLN A 167 16.85 -9.97 -0.55
CA GLN A 167 16.67 -8.56 -0.87
C GLN A 167 15.74 -7.89 0.16
N MET A 168 16.20 -6.80 0.74
CA MET A 168 15.45 -5.99 1.69
C MET A 168 15.26 -4.58 1.13
N PRO A 169 14.14 -4.30 0.46
CA PRO A 169 13.80 -2.94 0.04
C PRO A 169 13.66 -2.04 1.27
N GLN A 170 13.78 -0.73 1.04
CA GLN A 170 13.59 0.25 2.11
C GLN A 170 12.20 0.06 2.74
N SER A 171 12.17 -0.08 4.07
CA SER A 171 10.96 -0.11 4.87
C SER A 171 11.06 0.90 6.00
N TYR A 172 9.97 1.62 6.26
CA TYR A 172 9.89 2.60 7.33
C TYR A 172 9.35 2.01 8.63
N GLU A 173 8.84 0.79 8.58
CA GLU A 173 8.49 -0.01 9.75
C GLU A 173 8.74 -1.50 9.48
N GLY A 174 9.26 -2.21 10.48
CA GLY A 174 9.54 -3.63 10.34
C GLY A 174 10.60 -3.96 9.28
N ILE A 175 10.61 -5.20 8.86
CA ILE A 175 11.54 -5.74 7.86
C ILE A 175 10.73 -6.31 6.69
N ARG A 176 10.93 -5.73 5.50
CA ARG A 176 10.35 -6.23 4.26
C ARG A 176 11.40 -7.04 3.50
N LEU A 177 11.01 -8.22 3.05
CA LEU A 177 11.79 -9.06 2.13
C LEU A 177 11.07 -9.10 0.78
N SER A 178 11.83 -9.06 -0.32
CA SER A 178 11.31 -9.17 -1.68
C SER A 178 11.91 -10.41 -2.36
N PHE A 179 11.05 -11.18 -2.98
CA PHE A 179 11.40 -12.43 -3.66
C PHE A 179 11.09 -12.28 -5.15
N LYS A 180 12.14 -12.36 -5.99
CA LYS A 180 12.05 -12.18 -7.45
C LYS A 180 12.64 -13.38 -8.21
N GLY A 181 12.77 -14.53 -7.54
CA GLY A 181 13.33 -15.74 -8.10
C GLY A 181 12.37 -16.50 -9.03
N GLU A 182 12.89 -17.48 -9.75
CA GLU A 182 12.06 -18.36 -10.58
C GLU A 182 11.18 -19.29 -9.74
N ASP A 183 11.69 -19.76 -8.59
CA ASP A 183 10.99 -20.68 -7.69
C ASP A 183 9.88 -20.02 -6.89
N VAL A 184 10.06 -18.76 -6.45
CA VAL A 184 9.10 -18.02 -5.64
C VAL A 184 9.17 -16.54 -5.95
N GLN A 185 7.99 -15.90 -6.01
CA GLN A 185 7.84 -14.45 -6.21
C GLN A 185 6.84 -13.88 -5.23
N GLY A 186 7.17 -12.73 -4.65
CA GLY A 186 6.30 -12.08 -3.69
C GLY A 186 7.08 -11.26 -2.67
N TRP A 187 6.44 -10.96 -1.57
CA TRP A 187 7.08 -10.23 -0.48
C TRP A 187 6.55 -10.67 0.90
N ILE A 188 7.36 -10.43 1.92
CA ILE A 188 7.00 -10.61 3.33
C ILE A 188 7.31 -9.31 4.06
N LEU A 189 6.43 -8.88 4.95
CA LEU A 189 6.68 -7.80 5.90
C LEU A 189 6.44 -8.30 7.32
N LEU A 190 7.49 -8.43 8.12
CA LEU A 190 7.39 -8.65 9.55
C LEU A 190 7.55 -7.32 10.28
N ARG A 191 6.58 -6.97 11.12
CA ARG A 191 6.60 -5.73 11.90
C ARG A 191 6.13 -5.96 13.32
N MET A 192 6.29 -4.98 14.17
CA MET A 192 5.75 -4.99 15.53
C MET A 192 4.48 -4.15 15.59
N SER A 193 3.48 -4.59 16.34
CA SER A 193 2.32 -3.76 16.66
C SER A 193 2.73 -2.62 17.59
N LEU A 194 2.14 -1.45 17.40
CA LEU A 194 2.39 -0.28 18.25
C LEU A 194 1.77 -0.42 19.65
N HIS A 195 0.65 -1.14 19.75
CA HIS A 195 -0.19 -1.16 20.93
C HIS A 195 -0.29 -2.54 21.60
N ASP A 196 -0.21 -3.59 20.81
CA ASP A 196 -0.48 -4.96 21.27
C ASP A 196 0.80 -5.80 21.28
N PRO A 197 0.92 -6.80 22.17
CA PRO A 197 2.06 -7.72 22.22
C PRO A 197 1.98 -8.74 21.07
N VAL A 198 1.99 -8.26 19.83
CA VAL A 198 1.94 -9.10 18.63
C VAL A 198 2.88 -8.59 17.54
N MET A 199 3.37 -9.50 16.75
CA MET A 199 4.13 -9.22 15.52
C MET A 199 3.30 -9.68 14.33
N PRO A 200 2.64 -8.76 13.61
CA PRO A 200 1.99 -9.08 12.35
C PRO A 200 3.02 -9.35 11.25
N MET A 201 2.77 -10.40 10.48
CA MET A 201 3.51 -10.72 9.27
C MET A 201 2.53 -10.74 8.09
N ASN A 202 2.71 -9.81 7.17
CA ASN A 202 1.95 -9.77 5.93
C ASN A 202 2.77 -10.42 4.83
N ILE A 203 2.12 -11.24 4.01
CA ILE A 203 2.74 -12.00 2.91
C ILE A 203 1.87 -11.86 1.67
N GLU A 204 2.50 -11.71 0.52
CA GLU A 204 1.82 -11.77 -0.77
C GLU A 204 2.66 -12.63 -1.73
N GLY A 205 2.00 -13.59 -2.35
CA GLY A 205 2.53 -14.40 -3.44
C GLY A 205 2.11 -13.83 -4.79
N ALA A 206 3.06 -13.67 -5.70
CA ALA A 206 2.78 -13.14 -7.03
C ALA A 206 2.14 -14.18 -7.97
N ARG A 207 2.32 -15.45 -7.68
CA ARG A 207 1.77 -16.58 -8.45
C ARG A 207 1.08 -17.57 -7.51
N LYS A 208 0.15 -18.35 -8.06
CA LYS A 208 -0.52 -19.41 -7.30
C LYS A 208 0.50 -20.43 -6.76
N GLY A 209 0.46 -20.64 -5.44
CA GLY A 209 1.37 -21.53 -4.71
C GLY A 209 2.63 -20.84 -4.18
N ASP A 210 2.89 -19.58 -4.49
CA ASP A 210 4.04 -18.85 -3.94
C ASP A 210 3.87 -18.58 -2.44
N LEU A 211 2.64 -18.29 -1.97
CA LEU A 211 2.35 -18.06 -0.56
C LEU A 211 2.80 -19.22 0.34
N ALA A 212 2.65 -20.46 -0.14
CA ALA A 212 3.04 -21.66 0.61
C ALA A 212 4.56 -21.86 0.66
N LYS A 213 5.33 -21.18 -0.18
CA LYS A 213 6.78 -21.24 -0.23
C LYS A 213 7.45 -20.10 0.53
N LEU A 214 6.72 -18.99 0.72
CA LEU A 214 7.14 -17.83 1.48
C LEU A 214 6.95 -18.06 2.99
#